data_ba81642a601bf6a5fb2e31ee66d2cd6c
#
_entry.id   ba81642a601bf6a5fb2e31ee66d2cd6c
#
_cell.length_a   1.000
_cell.length_b   1.000
_cell.length_c   1.000
_cell.angle_alpha   90.00
_cell.angle_beta   90.00
_cell.angle_gamma   90.00
#
_symmetry.space_group_name_H-M   'P 1'
#
loop_
_entity.id
_entity.type
_entity.pdbx_description
1 polymer ?
#
loop_
_entity_poly.entity_id
_entity_poly.type
_entity_poly.pdbx_seq_one_letter_code
_entity_poly.pdbx_strand_id
1 'polypeptide(L)'
;MGRPAHPSMTAAERGPTPKAHLDALEVTQAVQDLTESVPLVARKRTLVRAYLGLQSGALNVEGELRVSRKPHGPWISIPSAGVAQLDGTRKGTSLADLKTRRDTLGYSLNFLLPPKLTLKGKLWLRLHKVREVGSGHPVHVDDPIGLRTATFEASPPLRLRVINLRYATGSPAVTYAATASDLAHLRSWLRRAYPVPNLVFASVTIDATAAWPFTSGQANAQLAAIRALDMAGGGDQKTHYYGMVADGGGFMRGSAAGIPGTPDPATVASGPTGSNNWGWDNDGSYGDWYGGHELGHTFGRFHPGFCGESHDDASYPFPAGQLANADDAFVGIDLGDATLGISPVALPGTGWHDVMTYCATQWLSSYTYEGIRDRLVAEAALFPGAVPAGAVMGDPLVHVAGVVNLTKRSGDIDYVTPLPGPAVPSGEPADTPLEIRALDADGETHEYRIELKPDLCRLPDEDETALVDAVIDVPENTTSFELLLDGERIAGFEVGADPGPAPKNLGLKTEGAARGVEDADDGAWTLAWDDPAGAERGIADQNRSYIVQASTDGGTTWTTLAVGAKRSAIDLDPSDFADAEQVRFRVLTTNGVSYSEASTDDVVLEAV
;
A
#
# COMPACT_ATOMS: atom_id res chain seq x y z
N MET A 1 -18.77 8.27 -66.66
CA MET A 1 -17.36 8.50 -66.28
C MET A 1 -16.91 7.39 -65.39
N GLY A 2 -16.13 6.43 -65.97
CA GLY A 2 -15.64 5.25 -65.29
C GLY A 2 -14.50 5.60 -64.31
N ARG A 3 -14.53 5.07 -63.11
CA ARG A 3 -13.40 5.13 -62.16
C ARG A 3 -12.23 4.32 -62.77
N PRO A 4 -10.98 4.85 -62.71
CA PRO A 4 -9.82 4.08 -63.14
C PRO A 4 -9.62 2.91 -62.17
N ALA A 5 -9.51 1.68 -62.70
CA ALA A 5 -9.10 0.50 -61.96
C ALA A 5 -7.62 0.70 -61.52
N HIS A 6 -7.35 0.53 -60.23
CA HIS A 6 -5.97 0.43 -59.74
C HIS A 6 -5.35 -0.84 -60.35
N PRO A 7 -4.13 -0.77 -60.90
CA PRO A 7 -3.47 -1.94 -61.43
C PRO A 7 -3.16 -2.91 -60.27
N SER A 8 -3.63 -4.13 -60.37
CA SER A 8 -3.23 -5.24 -59.49
C SER A 8 -1.76 -5.52 -59.77
N MET A 9 -0.89 -5.34 -58.76
CA MET A 9 0.52 -5.74 -58.84
C MET A 9 0.62 -7.24 -59.20
N THR A 10 1.43 -7.57 -60.17
CA THR A 10 1.70 -8.97 -60.57
C THR A 10 2.54 -9.70 -59.54
N ALA A 11 2.48 -11.02 -59.44
CA ALA A 11 3.20 -11.86 -58.48
C ALA A 11 4.74 -11.69 -58.53
N ALA A 12 5.28 -11.14 -59.62
CA ALA A 12 6.72 -10.87 -59.83
C ALA A 12 7.19 -9.54 -59.16
N GLU A 13 6.28 -8.63 -58.76
CA GLU A 13 6.59 -7.36 -58.10
C GLU A 13 6.56 -7.50 -56.58
N ARG A 14 6.19 -8.67 -56.01
CA ARG A 14 6.25 -8.95 -54.60
C ARG A 14 7.64 -9.51 -54.28
N GLY A 15 8.45 -8.75 -53.55
CA GLY A 15 9.71 -9.24 -52.98
C GLY A 15 9.47 -10.51 -52.14
N PRO A 16 10.51 -11.29 -51.87
CA PRO A 16 10.37 -12.50 -51.06
C PRO A 16 9.76 -12.16 -49.70
N THR A 17 8.75 -12.96 -49.29
CA THR A 17 8.10 -12.80 -47.98
C THR A 17 9.16 -12.85 -46.88
N PRO A 18 9.27 -11.82 -46.00
CA PRO A 18 10.23 -11.83 -44.92
C PRO A 18 10.06 -13.05 -44.01
N LYS A 19 11.19 -13.62 -43.59
CA LYS A 19 11.20 -14.80 -42.71
C LYS A 19 11.74 -14.43 -41.36
N ALA A 20 10.97 -14.74 -40.32
CA ALA A 20 11.32 -14.60 -38.93
C ALA A 20 11.21 -15.96 -38.21
N HIS A 21 11.82 -16.06 -37.03
CA HIS A 21 11.77 -17.22 -36.16
C HIS A 21 11.30 -16.74 -34.77
N LEU A 22 10.40 -17.48 -34.14
CA LEU A 22 9.98 -17.20 -32.75
C LEU A 22 11.02 -17.81 -31.80
N ASP A 23 11.89 -16.95 -31.26
CA ASP A 23 13.00 -17.35 -30.40
C ASP A 23 12.56 -17.64 -28.97
N ALA A 24 11.62 -16.83 -28.43
CA ALA A 24 11.02 -17.05 -27.11
C ALA A 24 9.63 -16.42 -27.00
N LEU A 25 8.84 -16.95 -26.07
CA LEU A 25 7.55 -16.38 -25.63
C LEU A 25 7.55 -16.31 -24.10
N GLU A 26 7.51 -15.12 -23.55
CA GLU A 26 7.55 -14.82 -22.10
C GLU A 26 6.20 -14.31 -21.63
N VAL A 27 5.73 -14.77 -20.46
CA VAL A 27 4.52 -14.28 -19.81
C VAL A 27 4.91 -13.65 -18.48
N THR A 28 4.67 -12.36 -18.31
CA THR A 28 5.16 -11.60 -17.16
C THR A 28 4.12 -10.63 -16.60
N GLN A 29 4.28 -10.24 -15.34
CA GLN A 29 3.37 -9.30 -14.64
C GLN A 29 4.10 -8.14 -13.98
N ALA A 30 5.15 -8.39 -13.23
CA ALA A 30 6.00 -7.39 -12.60
C ALA A 30 7.47 -7.76 -12.73
N VAL A 31 7.82 -9.03 -12.59
CA VAL A 31 9.16 -9.58 -12.75
C VAL A 31 9.03 -11.02 -13.22
N GLN A 32 9.91 -11.47 -14.14
CA GLN A 32 9.88 -12.85 -14.61
C GLN A 32 11.21 -13.28 -15.24
N ASP A 33 11.40 -14.59 -15.33
CA ASP A 33 12.40 -15.24 -16.16
C ASP A 33 11.75 -15.93 -17.39
N LEU A 34 12.58 -16.49 -18.25
CA LEU A 34 12.10 -17.18 -19.44
C LEU A 34 11.50 -18.57 -19.15
N THR A 35 11.69 -19.09 -17.93
CA THR A 35 11.16 -20.39 -17.50
C THR A 35 9.83 -20.27 -16.76
N GLU A 36 9.34 -19.03 -16.55
CA GLU A 36 8.14 -18.72 -15.77
C GLU A 36 8.25 -19.24 -14.34
N SER A 37 9.42 -19.03 -13.70
CA SER A 37 9.65 -19.46 -12.31
C SER A 37 8.86 -18.64 -11.30
N VAL A 38 8.59 -17.35 -11.58
CA VAL A 38 7.80 -16.48 -10.71
C VAL A 38 6.30 -16.76 -10.89
N PRO A 39 5.55 -17.03 -9.82
CA PRO A 39 4.12 -17.32 -9.89
C PRO A 39 3.31 -16.20 -10.54
N LEU A 40 2.51 -16.53 -11.55
CA LEU A 40 1.60 -15.59 -12.20
C LEU A 40 0.30 -15.47 -11.39
N VAL A 41 -0.03 -14.26 -10.98
CA VAL A 41 -1.22 -13.96 -10.18
C VAL A 41 -2.45 -13.90 -11.08
N ALA A 42 -3.48 -14.66 -10.73
CA ALA A 42 -4.76 -14.62 -11.41
C ALA A 42 -5.42 -13.25 -11.29
N ARG A 43 -6.08 -12.79 -12.35
CA ARG A 43 -6.76 -11.48 -12.44
C ARG A 43 -5.84 -10.25 -12.37
N LYS A 44 -4.52 -10.42 -12.40
CA LYS A 44 -3.56 -9.32 -12.56
C LYS A 44 -3.33 -9.04 -14.05
N ARG A 45 -3.13 -7.77 -14.43
CA ARG A 45 -2.69 -7.39 -15.78
C ARG A 45 -1.41 -8.16 -16.12
N THR A 46 -1.35 -8.70 -17.32
CA THR A 46 -0.27 -9.61 -17.74
C THR A 46 0.21 -9.21 -19.12
N LEU A 47 1.51 -9.18 -19.32
CA LEU A 47 2.14 -8.98 -20.61
C LEU A 47 2.64 -10.31 -21.15
N VAL A 48 2.33 -10.59 -22.42
CA VAL A 48 2.96 -11.67 -23.18
C VAL A 48 3.90 -11.01 -24.17
N ARG A 49 5.17 -11.42 -24.17
CA ARG A 49 6.22 -10.91 -25.04
C ARG A 49 6.69 -12.00 -25.99
N ALA A 50 6.56 -11.75 -27.30
CA ALA A 50 7.08 -12.65 -28.32
C ALA A 50 8.36 -12.06 -28.93
N TYR A 51 9.46 -12.77 -28.78
CA TYR A 51 10.78 -12.38 -29.27
C TYR A 51 11.04 -13.05 -30.63
N LEU A 52 11.07 -12.21 -31.65
CA LEU A 52 11.28 -12.67 -33.03
C LEU A 52 12.70 -12.34 -33.49
N GLY A 53 13.39 -13.35 -34.00
CA GLY A 53 14.64 -13.21 -34.76
C GLY A 53 14.36 -13.06 -36.24
N LEU A 54 14.83 -11.99 -36.89
CA LEU A 54 14.72 -11.83 -38.32
C LEU A 54 15.92 -12.53 -39.03
N GLN A 55 15.68 -13.16 -40.16
CA GLN A 55 16.76 -13.85 -40.90
C GLN A 55 17.84 -12.87 -41.36
N SER A 56 17.44 -11.71 -41.90
CA SER A 56 18.35 -10.61 -42.31
C SER A 56 17.56 -9.33 -42.50
N GLY A 57 18.29 -8.16 -42.47
CA GLY A 57 17.70 -6.84 -42.63
C GLY A 57 17.03 -6.34 -41.38
N ALA A 58 16.16 -5.34 -41.51
CA ALA A 58 15.38 -4.74 -40.44
C ALA A 58 13.90 -4.62 -40.88
N LEU A 59 12.97 -4.77 -39.93
CA LEU A 59 11.54 -4.78 -40.21
C LEU A 59 10.74 -4.32 -38.99
N ASN A 60 9.77 -3.44 -39.22
CA ASN A 60 8.78 -3.07 -38.22
C ASN A 60 7.55 -3.96 -38.36
N VAL A 61 7.13 -4.60 -37.27
CA VAL A 61 6.02 -5.55 -37.30
C VAL A 61 4.98 -5.29 -36.23
N GLU A 62 3.76 -5.69 -36.52
CA GLU A 62 2.65 -5.87 -35.59
C GLU A 62 2.19 -7.34 -35.61
N GLY A 63 1.48 -7.78 -34.57
CA GLY A 63 1.10 -9.17 -34.47
C GLY A 63 -0.24 -9.42 -33.79
N GLU A 64 -0.68 -10.67 -33.85
CA GLU A 64 -1.87 -11.19 -33.19
C GLU A 64 -1.49 -12.43 -32.37
N LEU A 65 -1.76 -12.40 -31.07
CA LEU A 65 -1.68 -13.54 -30.16
C LEU A 65 -3.07 -14.16 -30.04
N ARG A 66 -3.16 -15.48 -30.05
CA ARG A 66 -4.39 -16.20 -29.67
C ARG A 66 -4.27 -16.81 -28.30
N VAL A 67 -5.31 -16.60 -27.50
CA VAL A 67 -5.40 -17.16 -26.13
C VAL A 67 -6.70 -17.94 -25.97
N SER A 68 -6.67 -19.00 -25.15
CA SER A 68 -7.85 -19.82 -24.87
C SER A 68 -7.73 -20.48 -23.49
N ARG A 69 -8.88 -20.75 -22.86
CA ARG A 69 -8.96 -21.55 -21.62
C ARG A 69 -8.99 -23.06 -21.87
N LYS A 70 -8.98 -23.48 -23.15
CA LYS A 70 -8.95 -24.87 -23.59
C LYS A 70 -7.92 -25.02 -24.72
N PRO A 71 -7.24 -26.18 -24.85
CA PRO A 71 -6.18 -26.37 -25.86
C PRO A 71 -6.66 -26.26 -27.31
N HIS A 72 -7.95 -26.48 -27.55
CA HIS A 72 -8.54 -26.44 -28.88
C HIS A 72 -9.47 -25.24 -29.13
N GLY A 73 -9.48 -24.26 -28.24
CA GLY A 73 -10.35 -23.09 -28.34
C GLY A 73 -11.70 -23.24 -27.61
N PRO A 74 -12.58 -22.29 -27.70
CA PRO A 74 -12.54 -21.12 -28.57
C PRO A 74 -11.35 -20.18 -28.29
N TRP A 75 -10.83 -19.56 -29.35
CA TRP A 75 -9.69 -18.67 -29.31
C TRP A 75 -10.13 -17.21 -29.30
N ILE A 76 -9.49 -16.42 -28.46
CA ILE A 76 -9.61 -14.96 -28.39
C ILE A 76 -8.34 -14.38 -29.00
N SER A 77 -8.49 -13.46 -29.95
CA SER A 77 -7.39 -12.75 -30.58
C SER A 77 -7.06 -11.49 -29.82
N ILE A 78 -5.79 -11.29 -29.52
CA ILE A 78 -5.22 -10.12 -28.85
C ILE A 78 -4.24 -9.46 -29.82
N PRO A 79 -4.46 -8.22 -30.24
CA PRO A 79 -3.50 -7.50 -31.06
C PRO A 79 -2.28 -7.08 -30.24
N SER A 80 -1.14 -6.88 -30.90
CA SER A 80 0.05 -6.32 -30.25
C SER A 80 -0.20 -4.88 -29.80
N ALA A 81 0.32 -4.55 -28.61
CA ALA A 81 0.35 -3.19 -28.10
C ALA A 81 1.58 -2.47 -28.68
N GLY A 82 1.38 -1.81 -29.81
CA GLY A 82 2.46 -1.11 -30.53
C GLY A 82 3.21 -1.99 -31.51
N VAL A 83 4.30 -1.43 -32.04
CA VAL A 83 5.13 -1.96 -33.11
C VAL A 83 6.41 -2.54 -32.54
N ALA A 84 6.81 -3.72 -33.01
CA ALA A 84 8.12 -4.31 -32.69
C ALA A 84 9.12 -4.05 -33.82
N GLN A 85 10.35 -3.65 -33.46
CA GLN A 85 11.47 -3.42 -34.37
C GLN A 85 12.33 -4.69 -34.44
N LEU A 86 12.21 -5.45 -35.49
CA LEU A 86 13.03 -6.62 -35.75
C LEU A 86 14.31 -6.24 -36.49
N ASP A 87 15.41 -6.94 -36.15
CA ASP A 87 16.71 -6.73 -36.77
C ASP A 87 17.44 -8.06 -36.87
N GLY A 88 18.00 -8.38 -38.03
CA GLY A 88 18.70 -9.62 -38.27
C GLY A 88 19.96 -9.86 -37.42
N THR A 89 20.45 -8.83 -36.73
CA THR A 89 21.52 -8.94 -35.75
C THR A 89 21.04 -9.36 -34.37
N ARG A 90 19.76 -9.14 -34.04
CA ARG A 90 19.12 -9.47 -32.76
C ARG A 90 18.28 -10.74 -32.91
N LYS A 91 18.90 -11.89 -32.83
CA LYS A 91 18.28 -13.22 -32.94
C LYS A 91 18.99 -14.23 -32.07
N GLY A 92 18.36 -15.39 -31.84
CA GLY A 92 18.87 -16.47 -31.02
C GLY A 92 18.08 -16.67 -29.74
N THR A 93 18.26 -17.80 -29.09
CA THR A 93 17.41 -18.30 -27.98
C THR A 93 18.10 -18.31 -26.62
N SER A 94 19.42 -18.05 -26.55
CA SER A 94 20.13 -17.98 -25.28
C SER A 94 19.75 -16.70 -24.50
N LEU A 95 19.97 -16.70 -23.18
CA LEU A 95 19.77 -15.51 -22.35
C LEU A 95 20.56 -14.32 -22.90
N ALA A 96 21.81 -14.55 -23.31
CA ALA A 96 22.66 -13.50 -23.89
C ALA A 96 22.08 -12.94 -25.20
N ASP A 97 21.55 -13.81 -26.10
CA ASP A 97 20.90 -13.36 -27.34
C ASP A 97 19.60 -12.59 -27.08
N LEU A 98 18.88 -12.95 -26.03
CA LEU A 98 17.59 -12.33 -25.68
C LEU A 98 17.73 -11.07 -24.83
N LYS A 99 18.88 -10.85 -24.15
CA LYS A 99 19.08 -9.75 -23.21
C LYS A 99 18.59 -8.41 -23.74
N THR A 100 19.17 -7.91 -24.82
CA THR A 100 18.81 -6.59 -25.40
C THR A 100 17.33 -6.50 -25.78
N ARG A 101 16.72 -7.63 -26.21
CA ARG A 101 15.30 -7.67 -26.58
C ARG A 101 14.40 -7.71 -25.35
N ARG A 102 14.85 -8.30 -24.25
CA ARG A 102 14.13 -8.30 -22.97
C ARG A 102 14.21 -6.94 -22.30
N ASP A 103 15.36 -6.30 -22.37
CA ASP A 103 15.61 -4.98 -21.79
C ASP A 103 14.86 -3.84 -22.50
N THR A 104 14.29 -4.09 -23.69
CA THR A 104 13.63 -3.07 -24.51
C THR A 104 12.29 -3.57 -25.04
N LEU A 105 11.18 -2.90 -24.61
CA LEU A 105 9.84 -3.29 -25.05
C LEU A 105 9.65 -3.23 -26.58
N GLY A 106 10.27 -2.24 -27.23
CA GLY A 106 10.18 -2.06 -28.69
C GLY A 106 10.82 -3.17 -29.53
N TYR A 107 11.56 -4.10 -28.92
CA TYR A 107 12.22 -5.22 -29.63
C TYR A 107 11.48 -6.56 -29.49
N SER A 108 10.26 -6.54 -28.96
CA SER A 108 9.35 -7.67 -28.87
C SER A 108 7.94 -7.30 -29.30
N LEU A 109 7.17 -8.25 -29.81
CA LEU A 109 5.72 -8.09 -29.89
C LEU A 109 5.13 -8.25 -28.49
N ASN A 110 4.44 -7.22 -28.03
CA ASN A 110 3.88 -7.15 -26.69
C ASN A 110 2.36 -7.27 -26.75
N PHE A 111 1.78 -8.19 -25.98
CA PHE A 111 0.35 -8.44 -25.95
C PHE A 111 -0.17 -8.29 -24.53
N LEU A 112 -0.98 -7.26 -24.28
CA LEU A 112 -1.54 -6.99 -22.96
C LEU A 112 -2.80 -7.82 -22.73
N LEU A 113 -2.74 -8.74 -21.77
CA LEU A 113 -3.89 -9.55 -21.35
C LEU A 113 -4.64 -8.83 -20.22
N PRO A 114 -5.93 -8.51 -20.43
CA PRO A 114 -6.74 -7.93 -19.37
C PRO A 114 -7.07 -8.97 -18.28
N PRO A 115 -7.37 -8.52 -17.02
CA PRO A 115 -7.62 -9.40 -15.88
C PRO A 115 -8.69 -10.48 -16.10
N LYS A 116 -9.68 -10.22 -16.95
CA LYS A 116 -10.74 -11.19 -17.29
C LYS A 116 -10.25 -12.42 -18.04
N LEU A 117 -9.07 -12.37 -18.65
CA LEU A 117 -8.46 -13.50 -19.36
C LEU A 117 -7.47 -14.29 -18.50
N THR A 118 -6.93 -13.69 -17.45
CA THR A 118 -5.91 -14.27 -16.57
C THR A 118 -6.53 -14.92 -15.31
N LEU A 119 -7.65 -15.62 -15.47
CA LEU A 119 -8.31 -16.32 -14.37
C LEU A 119 -7.44 -17.47 -13.85
N LYS A 120 -7.64 -17.89 -12.58
CA LYS A 120 -6.95 -19.04 -11.98
C LYS A 120 -6.98 -20.28 -12.90
N GLY A 121 -5.84 -20.96 -13.01
CA GLY A 121 -5.63 -22.14 -13.82
C GLY A 121 -4.94 -21.85 -15.16
N LYS A 122 -4.95 -22.80 -16.07
CA LYS A 122 -4.18 -22.75 -17.32
C LYS A 122 -4.80 -21.83 -18.38
N LEU A 123 -3.95 -21.08 -19.05
CA LEU A 123 -4.24 -20.32 -20.26
C LEU A 123 -3.32 -20.84 -21.39
N TRP A 124 -3.91 -21.22 -22.50
CA TRP A 124 -3.16 -21.61 -23.70
C TRP A 124 -2.96 -20.40 -24.58
N LEU A 125 -1.72 -20.25 -25.11
CA LEU A 125 -1.31 -19.10 -25.92
C LEU A 125 -0.53 -19.61 -27.15
N ARG A 126 -0.69 -18.90 -28.27
CA ARG A 126 0.17 -19.07 -29.44
C ARG A 126 0.23 -17.79 -30.25
N LEU A 127 1.39 -17.48 -30.80
CA LEU A 127 1.49 -16.45 -31.83
C LEU A 127 0.70 -16.89 -33.08
N HIS A 128 -0.11 -15.98 -33.63
CA HIS A 128 -1.01 -16.38 -34.74
C HIS A 128 -0.67 -15.70 -36.04
N LYS A 129 -0.45 -14.39 -36.03
CA LYS A 129 -0.15 -13.61 -37.24
C LYS A 129 0.91 -12.56 -36.91
N VAL A 130 1.77 -12.32 -37.89
CA VAL A 130 2.72 -11.20 -37.86
C VAL A 130 2.65 -10.52 -39.22
N ARG A 131 2.65 -9.20 -39.22
CA ARG A 131 2.57 -8.38 -40.44
C ARG A 131 3.58 -7.26 -40.39
N GLU A 132 4.10 -6.88 -41.53
CA GLU A 132 4.91 -5.67 -41.69
C GLU A 132 4.03 -4.42 -41.56
N VAL A 133 4.48 -3.46 -40.77
CA VAL A 133 3.80 -2.17 -40.59
C VAL A 133 3.96 -1.33 -41.87
N GLY A 134 2.87 -0.67 -42.29
CA GLY A 134 2.83 0.15 -43.49
C GLY A 134 2.42 -0.59 -44.73
N SER A 135 3.05 -1.75 -45.07
CA SER A 135 2.66 -2.56 -46.22
C SER A 135 1.49 -3.51 -45.91
N GLY A 136 1.35 -3.92 -44.62
CA GLY A 136 0.40 -4.96 -44.22
C GLY A 136 0.74 -6.35 -44.71
N HIS A 137 1.89 -6.56 -45.35
CA HIS A 137 2.30 -7.84 -45.88
C HIS A 137 2.52 -8.86 -44.74
N PRO A 138 2.11 -10.12 -44.89
CA PRO A 138 2.37 -11.14 -43.90
C PRO A 138 3.87 -11.41 -43.77
N VAL A 139 4.35 -11.62 -42.56
CA VAL A 139 5.69 -12.12 -42.24
C VAL A 139 5.55 -13.61 -41.94
N HIS A 140 6.33 -14.44 -42.63
CA HIS A 140 6.37 -15.87 -42.34
C HIS A 140 7.17 -16.10 -41.06
N VAL A 141 6.55 -16.67 -40.03
CA VAL A 141 7.20 -16.99 -38.76
C VAL A 141 7.34 -18.48 -38.62
N ASP A 142 8.58 -18.94 -38.50
CA ASP A 142 8.87 -20.30 -38.05
C ASP A 142 8.67 -20.32 -36.51
N ASP A 143 7.67 -21.09 -36.06
CA ASP A 143 7.25 -21.16 -34.65
C ASP A 143 7.49 -22.56 -34.08
N PRO A 144 8.71 -22.84 -33.54
CA PRO A 144 9.01 -24.11 -32.89
C PRO A 144 8.36 -24.25 -31.51
N ILE A 145 7.91 -23.13 -30.89
CA ILE A 145 7.29 -23.12 -29.56
C ILE A 145 5.84 -23.64 -29.67
N GLY A 146 5.13 -23.25 -30.72
CA GLY A 146 3.76 -23.65 -30.97
C GLY A 146 2.79 -23.25 -29.87
N LEU A 147 2.07 -24.22 -29.35
CA LEU A 147 1.09 -23.98 -28.26
C LEU A 147 1.77 -24.02 -26.91
N ARG A 148 1.78 -22.87 -26.21
CA ARG A 148 2.29 -22.72 -24.85
C ARG A 148 1.17 -22.62 -23.83
N THR A 149 1.48 -22.92 -22.56
CA THR A 149 0.57 -22.80 -21.42
C THR A 149 1.20 -21.90 -20.37
N ALA A 150 0.46 -20.91 -19.90
CA ALA A 150 0.75 -20.17 -18.66
C ALA A 150 -0.22 -20.60 -17.57
N THR A 151 0.26 -20.75 -16.33
CA THR A 151 -0.57 -21.15 -15.18
C THR A 151 -0.71 -19.98 -14.22
N PHE A 152 -1.95 -19.55 -13.98
CA PHE A 152 -2.26 -18.46 -13.07
C PHE A 152 -2.75 -19.00 -11.73
N GLU A 153 -2.20 -18.47 -10.66
CA GLU A 153 -2.52 -18.85 -9.29
C GLU A 153 -3.36 -17.78 -8.58
N ALA A 154 -4.18 -18.20 -7.62
CA ALA A 154 -4.91 -17.24 -6.80
C ALA A 154 -3.94 -16.52 -5.85
N SER A 155 -4.15 -15.23 -5.66
CA SER A 155 -3.56 -14.43 -4.61
C SER A 155 -4.67 -13.60 -3.96
N PRO A 156 -4.63 -13.35 -2.64
CA PRO A 156 -5.56 -12.44 -2.00
C PRO A 156 -5.40 -11.01 -2.54
N PRO A 157 -6.44 -10.16 -2.48
CA PRO A 157 -6.27 -8.74 -2.67
C PRO A 157 -5.50 -8.14 -1.50
N LEU A 158 -4.69 -7.12 -1.74
CA LEU A 158 -4.20 -6.25 -0.66
C LEU A 158 -5.34 -5.32 -0.24
N ARG A 159 -5.62 -5.28 1.07
CA ARG A 159 -6.50 -4.31 1.71
C ARG A 159 -5.63 -3.27 2.38
N LEU A 160 -5.76 -2.03 1.96
CA LEU A 160 -4.94 -0.93 2.45
C LEU A 160 -5.81 0.26 2.81
N ARG A 161 -5.70 0.73 4.05
CA ARG A 161 -6.19 2.01 4.47
C ARG A 161 -5.03 2.99 4.62
N VAL A 162 -5.04 4.04 3.83
CA VAL A 162 -4.06 5.11 3.87
C VAL A 162 -4.59 6.25 4.74
N ILE A 163 -3.83 6.60 5.76
CA ILE A 163 -4.09 7.77 6.60
C ILE A 163 -3.20 8.90 6.09
N ASN A 164 -3.80 9.87 5.41
CA ASN A 164 -3.13 11.10 5.02
C ASN A 164 -3.01 11.99 6.25
N LEU A 165 -1.84 11.98 6.90
CA LEU A 165 -1.60 12.75 8.11
C LEU A 165 -1.37 14.23 7.77
N ARG A 166 -2.39 15.06 8.08
CA ARG A 166 -2.35 16.50 7.88
C ARG A 166 -1.70 17.20 9.09
N TYR A 167 -0.76 18.09 8.85
CA TYR A 167 -0.10 18.86 9.89
C TYR A 167 0.17 20.29 9.45
N ALA A 168 0.41 21.18 10.42
CA ALA A 168 0.73 22.57 10.13
C ALA A 168 2.05 22.97 10.80
N THR A 169 2.86 23.79 10.12
CA THR A 169 4.11 24.32 10.65
C THR A 169 4.43 25.69 10.06
N GLY A 170 5.37 26.40 10.68
CA GLY A 170 5.81 27.71 10.23
C GLY A 170 5.09 28.90 10.89
N SER A 171 5.51 30.11 10.51
CA SER A 171 4.87 31.36 10.98
C SER A 171 4.88 32.39 9.84
N PRO A 172 3.74 32.66 9.17
CA PRO A 172 2.42 32.08 9.45
C PRO A 172 2.37 30.57 9.23
N ALA A 173 1.46 29.88 9.91
CA ALA A 173 1.33 28.44 9.78
C ALA A 173 0.87 28.05 8.37
N VAL A 174 1.54 27.06 7.78
CA VAL A 174 1.19 26.45 6.51
C VAL A 174 0.77 25.00 6.78
N THR A 175 -0.34 24.59 6.21
CA THR A 175 -0.86 23.22 6.34
C THR A 175 -0.30 22.34 5.22
N TYR A 176 0.12 21.14 5.58
CA TYR A 176 0.66 20.13 4.68
C TYR A 176 -0.16 18.85 4.80
N ALA A 177 -0.50 18.28 3.66
CA ALA A 177 -1.14 16.97 3.49
C ALA A 177 -0.73 16.38 2.15
N ALA A 178 -0.76 15.05 2.03
CA ALA A 178 -0.58 14.40 0.74
C ALA A 178 -1.70 14.81 -0.23
N THR A 179 -1.35 14.97 -1.48
CA THR A 179 -2.29 15.35 -2.54
C THR A 179 -3.05 14.14 -3.07
N ALA A 180 -4.15 14.38 -3.79
CA ALA A 180 -4.86 13.32 -4.52
C ALA A 180 -3.93 12.61 -5.54
N SER A 181 -2.96 13.33 -6.09
CA SER A 181 -1.93 12.76 -6.98
C SER A 181 -1.05 11.76 -6.25
N ASP A 182 -0.57 12.08 -5.04
CA ASP A 182 0.25 11.17 -4.23
C ASP A 182 -0.48 9.87 -3.92
N LEU A 183 -1.73 9.97 -3.51
CA LEU A 183 -2.60 8.82 -3.23
C LEU A 183 -2.85 7.96 -4.48
N ALA A 184 -3.07 8.61 -5.63
CA ALA A 184 -3.28 7.93 -6.91
C ALA A 184 -2.02 7.18 -7.38
N HIS A 185 -0.83 7.79 -7.22
CA HIS A 185 0.45 7.16 -7.57
C HIS A 185 0.74 5.96 -6.67
N LEU A 186 0.61 6.06 -5.35
CA LEU A 186 0.76 4.92 -4.44
C LEU A 186 -0.18 3.76 -4.83
N ARG A 187 -1.46 4.06 -5.05
CA ARG A 187 -2.45 3.07 -5.47
C ARG A 187 -2.06 2.40 -6.79
N SER A 188 -1.59 3.18 -7.76
CA SER A 188 -1.16 2.70 -9.07
C SER A 188 0.09 1.83 -8.98
N TRP A 189 1.12 2.29 -8.25
CA TRP A 189 2.37 1.57 -8.09
C TRP A 189 2.15 0.19 -7.45
N LEU A 190 1.42 0.12 -6.34
CA LEU A 190 1.10 -1.14 -5.67
C LEU A 190 0.34 -2.11 -6.58
N ARG A 191 -0.57 -1.63 -7.42
CA ARG A 191 -1.28 -2.49 -8.39
C ARG A 191 -0.37 -3.02 -9.50
N ARG A 192 0.63 -2.25 -9.92
CA ARG A 192 1.59 -2.62 -10.97
C ARG A 192 2.66 -3.55 -10.42
N ALA A 193 3.27 -3.23 -9.29
CA ALA A 193 4.40 -3.92 -8.71
C ALA A 193 4.00 -5.15 -7.87
N TYR A 194 3.09 -5.03 -6.91
CA TYR A 194 2.76 -6.06 -5.93
C TYR A 194 2.04 -7.29 -6.51
N PRO A 195 2.20 -8.50 -5.91
CA PRO A 195 1.63 -9.76 -6.39
C PRO A 195 0.12 -9.90 -6.08
N VAL A 196 -0.68 -8.92 -6.45
CA VAL A 196 -2.10 -8.82 -6.08
C VAL A 196 -3.00 -8.78 -7.32
N PRO A 197 -4.21 -9.40 -7.26
CA PRO A 197 -5.18 -9.31 -8.34
C PRO A 197 -5.82 -7.92 -8.44
N ASN A 198 -6.03 -7.29 -7.31
CA ASN A 198 -6.54 -5.94 -7.13
C ASN A 198 -6.14 -5.40 -5.76
N LEU A 199 -6.41 -4.11 -5.56
CA LEU A 199 -6.20 -3.39 -4.31
C LEU A 199 -7.56 -2.90 -3.81
N VAL A 200 -7.92 -3.27 -2.58
CA VAL A 200 -9.02 -2.65 -1.84
C VAL A 200 -8.40 -1.47 -1.10
N PHE A 201 -8.61 -0.28 -1.63
CA PHE A 201 -7.93 0.94 -1.20
C PHE A 201 -8.93 1.93 -0.64
N ALA A 202 -8.70 2.37 0.58
CA ALA A 202 -9.40 3.47 1.20
C ALA A 202 -8.37 4.49 1.70
N SER A 203 -8.68 5.77 1.62
CA SER A 203 -7.88 6.85 2.18
C SER A 203 -8.76 7.77 3.02
N VAL A 204 -8.17 8.43 3.99
CA VAL A 204 -8.82 9.44 4.81
C VAL A 204 -7.76 10.44 5.28
N THR A 205 -8.12 11.73 5.30
CA THR A 205 -7.26 12.80 5.84
C THR A 205 -7.56 13.00 7.32
N ILE A 206 -6.55 12.84 8.16
CA ILE A 206 -6.63 12.97 9.63
C ILE A 206 -5.55 13.93 10.12
N ASP A 207 -5.89 14.81 11.07
CA ASP A 207 -4.90 15.69 11.68
C ASP A 207 -3.88 14.88 12.50
N ALA A 208 -2.59 15.14 12.28
CA ALA A 208 -1.54 14.65 13.15
C ALA A 208 -1.72 15.25 14.55
N THR A 209 -1.73 14.41 15.57
CA THR A 209 -1.87 14.85 16.97
C THR A 209 -0.56 15.22 17.62
N ALA A 210 0.54 14.58 17.20
CA ALA A 210 1.88 14.97 17.62
C ALA A 210 2.23 16.34 17.05
N ALA A 211 2.82 17.18 17.89
CA ALA A 211 3.25 18.52 17.50
C ALA A 211 4.44 18.41 16.52
N TRP A 212 4.42 19.26 15.48
CA TRP A 212 5.56 19.35 14.57
C TRP A 212 6.81 19.93 15.27
N PRO A 213 8.04 19.39 15.04
CA PRO A 213 8.33 18.22 14.23
C PRO A 213 8.02 16.91 14.97
N PHE A 214 7.41 15.97 14.26
CA PHE A 214 7.16 14.62 14.76
C PHE A 214 7.90 13.57 13.93
N THR A 215 8.09 12.39 14.50
CA THR A 215 8.82 11.28 13.89
C THR A 215 7.87 10.28 13.23
N SER A 216 8.42 9.38 12.37
CA SER A 216 7.70 8.22 11.86
C SER A 216 7.17 7.31 12.98
N GLY A 217 7.91 7.15 14.09
CA GLY A 217 7.45 6.41 15.27
C GLY A 217 6.17 7.01 15.87
N GLN A 218 6.11 8.34 16.02
CA GLN A 218 4.90 9.02 16.50
C GLN A 218 3.74 8.95 15.51
N ALA A 219 4.02 9.02 14.20
CA ALA A 219 3.02 8.76 13.18
C ALA A 219 2.47 7.33 13.29
N ASN A 220 3.35 6.34 13.43
CA ASN A 220 2.97 4.94 13.61
C ASN A 220 2.18 4.69 14.89
N ALA A 221 2.48 5.39 16.00
CA ALA A 221 1.69 5.31 17.24
C ALA A 221 0.25 5.80 17.00
N GLN A 222 0.06 6.88 16.24
CA GLN A 222 -1.27 7.35 15.86
C GLN A 222 -2.00 6.34 14.96
N LEU A 223 -1.29 5.75 14.00
CA LEU A 223 -1.86 4.73 13.11
C LEU A 223 -2.29 3.48 13.89
N ALA A 224 -1.48 3.03 14.84
CA ALA A 224 -1.80 1.88 15.70
C ALA A 224 -3.09 2.14 16.51
N ALA A 225 -3.22 3.33 17.11
CA ALA A 225 -4.42 3.72 17.84
C ALA A 225 -5.66 3.80 16.93
N ILE A 226 -5.52 4.36 15.73
CA ILE A 226 -6.60 4.40 14.71
C ILE A 226 -7.01 2.98 14.32
N ARG A 227 -6.03 2.11 14.05
CA ARG A 227 -6.31 0.72 13.66
C ARG A 227 -7.02 -0.06 14.77
N ALA A 228 -6.56 0.06 16.02
CA ALA A 228 -7.19 -0.61 17.16
C ALA A 228 -8.67 -0.20 17.31
N LEU A 229 -8.96 1.09 17.17
CA LEU A 229 -10.34 1.62 17.19
C LEU A 229 -11.18 1.12 16.01
N ASP A 230 -10.62 1.07 14.81
CA ASP A 230 -11.32 0.55 13.64
C ASP A 230 -11.63 -0.95 13.78
N MET A 231 -10.69 -1.73 14.32
CA MET A 231 -10.92 -3.16 14.57
C MET A 231 -11.99 -3.37 15.63
N ALA A 232 -11.97 -2.60 16.73
CA ALA A 232 -13.04 -2.59 17.74
C ALA A 232 -14.37 -2.08 17.16
N GLY A 233 -14.33 -1.23 16.13
CA GLY A 233 -15.47 -0.77 15.35
C GLY A 233 -15.99 -1.77 14.30
N GLY A 234 -15.48 -2.99 14.25
CA GLY A 234 -15.90 -4.04 13.29
C GLY A 234 -15.14 -4.04 11.97
N GLY A 235 -13.98 -3.40 11.90
CA GLY A 235 -13.10 -3.36 10.72
C GLY A 235 -12.57 -4.73 10.30
N ASP A 236 -12.15 -4.85 9.04
CA ASP A 236 -11.55 -6.09 8.51
C ASP A 236 -10.09 -6.21 9.00
N GLN A 237 -9.82 -7.21 9.83
CA GLN A 237 -8.51 -7.46 10.45
C GLN A 237 -7.37 -7.68 9.45
N LYS A 238 -7.67 -7.98 8.17
CA LYS A 238 -6.70 -8.13 7.08
C LYS A 238 -6.27 -6.81 6.46
N THR A 239 -6.79 -5.68 6.97
CA THR A 239 -6.45 -4.36 6.45
C THR A 239 -5.14 -3.88 7.02
N HIS A 240 -4.19 -3.58 6.14
CA HIS A 240 -2.94 -2.88 6.47
C HIS A 240 -3.19 -1.38 6.56
N TYR A 241 -2.44 -0.70 7.43
CA TYR A 241 -2.52 0.74 7.63
C TYR A 241 -1.21 1.39 7.25
N TYR A 242 -1.30 2.44 6.43
CA TYR A 242 -0.15 3.20 6.00
C TYR A 242 -0.37 4.70 6.21
N GLY A 243 0.55 5.37 6.90
CA GLY A 243 0.56 6.81 7.09
C GLY A 243 1.31 7.51 5.96
N MET A 244 0.62 8.34 5.20
CA MET A 244 1.26 9.18 4.18
C MET A 244 1.41 10.59 4.73
N VAL A 245 2.63 11.13 4.73
CA VAL A 245 2.97 12.43 5.33
C VAL A 245 3.64 13.29 4.27
N ALA A 246 3.06 14.46 3.96
CA ALA A 246 3.65 15.38 3.00
C ALA A 246 5.00 15.91 3.51
N ASP A 247 6.01 15.97 2.63
CA ASP A 247 7.38 16.39 2.94
C ASP A 247 7.58 17.92 3.05
N GLY A 248 6.58 18.70 2.63
CA GLY A 248 6.69 20.16 2.54
C GLY A 248 7.06 20.89 3.82
N GLY A 249 6.78 20.30 5.00
CA GLY A 249 7.26 20.80 6.31
C GLY A 249 8.61 20.22 6.73
N GLY A 250 9.18 19.26 5.97
CA GLY A 250 10.47 18.61 6.27
C GLY A 250 10.37 17.19 6.84
N PHE A 251 9.20 16.54 6.75
CA PHE A 251 9.09 15.12 7.06
C PHE A 251 9.70 14.29 5.94
N MET A 252 10.86 13.70 6.16
CA MET A 252 11.65 13.06 5.10
C MET A 252 11.97 11.59 5.36
N ARG A 253 11.43 11.00 6.44
CA ARG A 253 11.76 9.64 6.81
C ARG A 253 10.54 8.83 7.19
N GLY A 254 10.41 7.68 6.54
CA GLY A 254 9.42 6.66 6.88
C GLY A 254 10.00 5.56 7.77
N SER A 255 9.11 4.77 8.33
CA SER A 255 9.44 3.49 8.94
C SER A 255 8.21 2.58 9.04
N ALA A 256 8.45 1.27 9.05
CA ALA A 256 7.48 0.30 9.52
C ALA A 256 7.66 0.04 11.02
N ALA A 257 6.56 -0.26 11.70
CA ALA A 257 6.56 -0.64 13.11
C ALA A 257 7.06 -2.07 13.31
N GLY A 258 8.26 -2.36 12.81
CA GLY A 258 8.91 -3.65 12.83
C GLY A 258 8.74 -4.46 11.53
N ILE A 259 9.45 -5.58 11.47
CA ILE A 259 9.39 -6.55 10.37
C ILE A 259 8.90 -7.88 10.96
N PRO A 260 7.59 -8.17 10.88
CA PRO A 260 7.02 -9.32 11.57
C PRO A 260 7.54 -10.64 10.99
N GLY A 261 8.08 -11.51 11.84
CA GLY A 261 8.55 -12.84 11.45
C GLY A 261 7.42 -13.79 11.03
N THR A 262 6.22 -13.58 11.57
CA THR A 262 4.98 -14.30 11.23
C THR A 262 3.97 -13.35 10.57
N PRO A 263 2.94 -13.85 9.85
CA PRO A 263 1.91 -13.00 9.27
C PRO A 263 1.22 -12.13 10.32
N ASP A 264 1.31 -10.80 10.13
CA ASP A 264 0.73 -9.82 11.05
C ASP A 264 0.24 -8.56 10.31
N PRO A 265 -1.03 -8.52 9.88
CA PRO A 265 -1.62 -7.33 9.26
C PRO A 265 -1.76 -6.14 10.23
N ALA A 266 -1.47 -6.34 11.54
CA ALA A 266 -1.51 -5.25 12.50
C ALA A 266 -0.30 -4.34 12.44
N THR A 267 0.82 -4.80 11.87
CA THR A 267 2.00 -3.98 11.69
C THR A 267 1.70 -2.77 10.80
N VAL A 268 1.83 -1.58 11.35
CA VAL A 268 1.61 -0.32 10.64
C VAL A 268 2.91 0.23 10.07
N ALA A 269 2.81 1.13 9.09
CA ALA A 269 3.96 1.82 8.53
C ALA A 269 3.58 3.24 8.13
N SER A 270 4.56 4.14 8.06
CA SER A 270 4.37 5.49 7.55
C SER A 270 5.57 5.95 6.74
N GLY A 271 5.36 6.89 5.83
CA GLY A 271 6.44 7.45 5.03
C GLY A 271 6.11 8.78 4.40
N PRO A 272 7.15 9.51 3.94
CA PRO A 272 7.00 10.77 3.26
C PRO A 272 6.41 10.62 1.86
N THR A 273 5.80 11.70 1.40
CA THR A 273 5.39 11.89 0.01
C THR A 273 5.60 13.32 -0.43
N GLY A 274 5.86 13.52 -1.70
CA GLY A 274 6.03 14.83 -2.29
C GLY A 274 6.25 14.75 -3.79
N SER A 275 6.47 15.91 -4.40
CA SER A 275 6.69 16.01 -5.84
C SER A 275 8.04 15.40 -6.28
N ASN A 276 8.22 15.24 -7.59
CA ASN A 276 9.42 14.70 -8.27
C ASN A 276 10.77 15.42 -8.04
N ASN A 277 10.90 16.21 -7.01
CA ASN A 277 12.19 16.84 -6.68
C ASN A 277 13.13 15.90 -5.94
N TRP A 278 12.66 14.71 -5.60
CA TRP A 278 13.41 13.66 -4.94
C TRP A 278 13.04 12.29 -5.52
N GLY A 279 14.00 11.39 -5.59
CA GLY A 279 13.81 10.09 -6.20
C GLY A 279 14.31 10.02 -7.65
N TRP A 280 13.85 9.03 -8.42
CA TRP A 280 14.46 8.66 -9.71
C TRP A 280 13.42 8.42 -10.84
N ASP A 281 12.16 8.22 -10.54
CA ASP A 281 11.12 7.88 -11.53
C ASP A 281 10.49 9.10 -12.21
N ASN A 282 10.39 10.24 -11.52
CA ASN A 282 9.86 11.49 -12.02
C ASN A 282 8.46 11.38 -12.65
N ASP A 283 7.58 10.56 -12.04
CA ASP A 283 6.24 10.32 -12.53
C ASP A 283 5.16 11.19 -11.87
N GLY A 284 5.50 11.94 -10.83
CA GLY A 284 4.61 12.88 -10.13
C GLY A 284 4.66 12.81 -8.60
N SER A 285 5.06 11.67 -8.04
CA SER A 285 5.21 11.49 -6.60
C SER A 285 6.24 10.40 -6.30
N TYR A 286 7.14 10.63 -5.34
CA TYR A 286 8.05 9.59 -4.88
C TYR A 286 7.43 8.75 -3.73
N GLY A 287 6.30 9.17 -3.20
CA GLY A 287 5.61 8.49 -2.10
C GLY A 287 5.05 7.12 -2.48
N ASP A 288 5.01 6.80 -3.75
CA ASP A 288 4.49 5.54 -4.27
C ASP A 288 5.47 4.36 -4.06
N TRP A 289 6.71 4.45 -4.57
CA TRP A 289 7.73 3.42 -4.35
C TRP A 289 8.24 3.46 -2.91
N TYR A 290 8.27 4.65 -2.25
CA TYR A 290 8.60 4.78 -0.85
C TYR A 290 7.58 4.02 0.02
N GLY A 291 6.29 4.22 -0.22
CA GLY A 291 5.22 3.46 0.44
C GLY A 291 5.29 1.96 0.12
N GLY A 292 5.72 1.60 -1.08
CA GLY A 292 6.00 0.21 -1.44
C GLY A 292 7.14 -0.41 -0.65
N HIS A 293 8.18 0.36 -0.30
CA HIS A 293 9.27 -0.05 0.59
C HIS A 293 8.76 -0.32 2.01
N GLU A 294 8.14 0.67 2.63
CA GLU A 294 7.66 0.57 4.02
C GLU A 294 6.61 -0.53 4.21
N LEU A 295 5.69 -0.66 3.26
CA LEU A 295 4.75 -1.79 3.24
C LEU A 295 5.46 -3.13 3.03
N GLY A 296 6.58 -3.18 2.31
CA GLY A 296 7.41 -4.37 2.18
C GLY A 296 7.87 -4.90 3.53
N HIS A 297 8.26 -4.04 4.45
CA HIS A 297 8.59 -4.41 5.82
C HIS A 297 7.40 -5.04 6.56
N THR A 298 6.20 -4.50 6.43
CA THR A 298 5.01 -5.09 7.07
C THR A 298 4.71 -6.49 6.54
N PHE A 299 5.18 -6.82 5.34
CA PHE A 299 5.13 -8.17 4.75
C PHE A 299 6.37 -9.01 5.08
N GLY A 300 7.17 -8.61 6.07
CA GLY A 300 8.33 -9.37 6.52
C GLY A 300 9.54 -9.32 5.58
N ARG A 301 9.68 -8.25 4.79
CA ARG A 301 10.86 -8.05 3.93
C ARG A 301 11.92 -7.22 4.62
N PHE A 302 13.14 -7.72 4.65
CA PHE A 302 14.31 -7.09 5.23
C PHE A 302 15.13 -6.37 4.16
N HIS A 303 16.05 -5.51 4.58
CA HIS A 303 16.99 -4.86 3.69
C HIS A 303 18.06 -5.83 3.18
N PRO A 304 18.35 -5.86 1.87
CA PRO A 304 19.45 -6.67 1.33
C PRO A 304 20.84 -6.09 1.58
N GLY A 305 20.96 -4.85 2.07
CA GLY A 305 22.24 -4.27 2.52
C GLY A 305 23.04 -3.55 1.45
N PHE A 306 22.41 -2.73 0.62
CA PHE A 306 23.08 -1.99 -0.45
C PHE A 306 22.68 -0.52 -0.48
N CYS A 307 23.62 0.34 -0.93
CA CYS A 307 23.41 1.78 -1.08
C CYS A 307 23.18 2.53 0.24
N GLY A 308 23.77 2.06 1.34
CA GLY A 308 23.80 2.78 2.62
C GLY A 308 22.82 2.27 3.67
N GLU A 309 22.08 1.21 3.36
CA GLU A 309 21.22 0.54 4.32
C GLU A 309 21.95 -0.55 5.13
N SER A 310 21.32 -1.04 6.20
CA SER A 310 21.75 -2.22 6.94
C SER A 310 21.60 -3.49 6.09
N HIS A 311 22.47 -4.47 6.31
CA HIS A 311 22.39 -5.78 5.64
C HIS A 311 21.71 -6.79 6.57
N ASP A 312 20.38 -6.81 6.54
CA ASP A 312 19.57 -7.62 7.45
C ASP A 312 19.05 -8.90 6.80
N ASP A 313 19.03 -8.98 5.45
CA ASP A 313 18.60 -10.16 4.69
C ASP A 313 19.77 -10.92 4.06
N ALA A 314 20.41 -11.79 4.84
CA ALA A 314 21.47 -12.68 4.34
C ALA A 314 20.97 -13.70 3.29
N SER A 315 19.65 -13.84 3.11
CA SER A 315 19.04 -14.77 2.15
C SER A 315 18.77 -14.14 0.80
N TYR A 316 18.97 -12.82 0.66
CA TYR A 316 18.74 -12.14 -0.61
C TYR A 316 19.64 -12.72 -1.72
N PRO A 317 19.08 -13.21 -2.84
CA PRO A 317 19.82 -14.08 -3.75
C PRO A 317 20.66 -13.33 -4.81
N PHE A 318 20.43 -12.03 -5.02
CA PHE A 318 21.03 -11.29 -6.12
C PHE A 318 22.13 -10.34 -5.64
N PRO A 319 23.22 -10.15 -6.43
CA PRO A 319 24.33 -9.29 -6.02
C PRO A 319 23.90 -7.82 -6.01
N ALA A 320 24.49 -7.03 -5.12
CA ALA A 320 24.32 -5.59 -5.03
C ALA A 320 22.85 -5.11 -4.96
N GLY A 321 21.95 -5.92 -4.38
CA GLY A 321 20.52 -5.60 -4.29
C GLY A 321 19.80 -5.56 -5.64
N GLN A 322 20.40 -6.07 -6.71
CA GLN A 322 19.84 -6.07 -8.07
C GLN A 322 18.64 -7.01 -8.18
N LEU A 323 17.89 -6.91 -9.30
CA LEU A 323 16.75 -7.82 -9.57
C LEU A 323 17.19 -9.17 -10.12
N ALA A 324 18.45 -9.32 -10.58
CA ALA A 324 18.98 -10.52 -11.19
C ALA A 324 20.47 -10.68 -10.93
N ASN A 325 20.98 -11.89 -11.16
CA ASN A 325 22.41 -12.18 -11.26
C ASN A 325 23.01 -11.63 -12.57
N ALA A 326 24.32 -11.78 -12.74
CA ALA A 326 25.06 -11.32 -13.93
C ALA A 326 24.59 -11.96 -15.26
N ASP A 327 23.87 -13.07 -15.21
CA ASP A 327 23.22 -13.71 -16.36
C ASP A 327 21.96 -13.00 -16.84
N ASP A 328 21.44 -12.03 -16.04
CA ASP A 328 20.24 -11.26 -16.34
C ASP A 328 18.98 -12.14 -16.56
N ALA A 329 18.89 -13.22 -15.82
CA ALA A 329 17.79 -14.19 -15.99
C ALA A 329 16.42 -13.56 -15.69
N PHE A 330 16.35 -12.65 -14.71
CA PHE A 330 15.10 -11.94 -14.39
C PHE A 330 15.11 -10.53 -14.99
N VAL A 331 13.95 -10.12 -15.49
CA VAL A 331 13.69 -8.75 -15.96
C VAL A 331 12.41 -8.26 -15.32
N GLY A 332 12.46 -7.08 -14.74
CA GLY A 332 11.28 -6.37 -14.23
C GLY A 332 10.46 -5.78 -15.38
N ILE A 333 9.15 -5.69 -15.20
CA ILE A 333 8.25 -5.03 -16.15
C ILE A 333 7.27 -4.15 -15.38
N ASP A 334 7.36 -2.87 -15.62
CA ASP A 334 6.28 -1.96 -15.28
C ASP A 334 5.30 -1.86 -16.46
N LEU A 335 4.04 -2.18 -16.24
CA LEU A 335 3.00 -2.12 -17.26
C LEU A 335 2.42 -0.70 -17.45
N GLY A 336 2.92 0.25 -16.70
CA GLY A 336 2.46 1.63 -16.72
C GLY A 336 1.01 1.83 -16.28
N ASP A 337 0.61 3.08 -16.21
CA ASP A 337 -0.77 3.50 -15.95
C ASP A 337 -1.12 4.71 -16.82
N ALA A 338 -1.92 4.48 -17.85
CA ALA A 338 -2.28 5.53 -18.81
C ALA A 338 -3.12 6.67 -18.18
N THR A 339 -3.79 6.42 -17.05
CA THR A 339 -4.58 7.45 -16.36
C THR A 339 -3.70 8.46 -15.63
N LEU A 340 -2.49 8.05 -15.27
CA LEU A 340 -1.46 8.89 -14.66
C LEU A 340 -0.36 9.30 -15.66
N GLY A 341 -0.49 8.92 -16.94
CA GLY A 341 0.54 9.20 -17.93
C GLY A 341 1.79 8.32 -17.83
N ILE A 342 1.79 7.29 -16.98
CA ILE A 342 2.93 6.40 -16.78
C ILE A 342 3.01 5.40 -17.93
N SER A 343 4.11 5.44 -18.69
CA SER A 343 4.34 4.55 -19.81
C SER A 343 4.87 3.17 -19.38
N PRO A 344 4.54 2.09 -20.10
CA PRO A 344 5.16 0.79 -19.86
C PRO A 344 6.68 0.82 -20.09
N VAL A 345 7.44 0.13 -19.25
CA VAL A 345 8.90 0.03 -19.35
C VAL A 345 9.41 -1.35 -18.94
N ALA A 346 10.47 -1.81 -19.59
CA ALA A 346 11.24 -2.97 -19.16
C ALA A 346 12.38 -2.51 -18.25
N LEU A 347 12.62 -3.24 -17.19
CA LEU A 347 13.53 -2.90 -16.10
C LEU A 347 14.64 -3.98 -16.06
N PRO A 348 15.80 -3.73 -16.72
CA PRO A 348 16.89 -4.70 -16.81
C PRO A 348 17.35 -5.16 -15.43
N GLY A 349 17.43 -6.48 -15.23
CA GLY A 349 17.65 -7.06 -13.91
C GLY A 349 18.97 -6.68 -13.24
N THR A 350 20.01 -6.43 -14.02
CA THR A 350 21.33 -5.98 -13.52
C THR A 350 21.47 -4.46 -13.43
N GLY A 351 20.49 -3.70 -13.90
CA GLY A 351 20.48 -2.23 -13.85
C GLY A 351 19.46 -1.66 -12.87
N TRP A 352 18.57 -2.50 -12.35
CA TRP A 352 17.53 -2.13 -11.39
C TRP A 352 17.72 -2.90 -10.08
N HIS A 353 17.25 -2.33 -8.99
CA HIS A 353 17.45 -2.83 -7.65
C HIS A 353 16.11 -3.19 -7.01
N ASP A 354 16.16 -4.04 -5.99
CA ASP A 354 14.98 -4.35 -5.19
C ASP A 354 14.48 -3.11 -4.45
N VAL A 355 13.17 -3.00 -4.31
CA VAL A 355 12.54 -1.89 -3.59
C VAL A 355 12.98 -1.81 -2.14
N MET A 356 13.41 -2.93 -1.55
CA MET A 356 13.93 -2.98 -0.18
C MET A 356 15.36 -2.48 -0.04
N THR A 357 15.99 -1.94 -1.11
CA THR A 357 17.28 -1.26 -1.06
C THR A 357 17.12 0.26 -0.92
N TYR A 358 18.21 0.97 -0.61
CA TYR A 358 18.28 2.44 -0.71
C TYR A 358 18.92 2.90 -2.03
N CYS A 359 19.01 2.00 -3.00
CA CYS A 359 19.54 2.33 -4.32
C CYS A 359 18.53 3.14 -5.13
N ALA A 360 19.00 3.86 -6.15
CA ALA A 360 18.14 4.41 -7.19
C ALA A 360 17.63 3.30 -8.13
N THR A 361 16.60 3.59 -8.92
CA THR A 361 16.00 2.65 -9.89
C THR A 361 15.50 1.36 -9.23
N GLN A 362 14.48 1.49 -8.39
CA GLN A 362 13.92 0.41 -7.59
C GLN A 362 12.68 -0.21 -8.22
N TRP A 363 12.56 -1.53 -8.07
CA TRP A 363 11.38 -2.31 -8.41
C TRP A 363 11.32 -3.55 -7.51
N LEU A 364 10.41 -4.50 -7.76
CA LEU A 364 10.39 -5.77 -7.04
C LEU A 364 11.27 -6.82 -7.74
N SER A 365 12.20 -7.42 -6.98
CA SER A 365 12.84 -8.67 -7.39
C SER A 365 11.84 -9.84 -7.31
N SER A 366 12.18 -10.96 -7.94
CA SER A 366 11.41 -12.20 -7.79
C SER A 366 11.31 -12.64 -6.31
N TYR A 367 12.40 -12.49 -5.57
CA TYR A 367 12.49 -12.82 -4.14
C TYR A 367 11.50 -12.03 -3.28
N THR A 368 11.47 -10.71 -3.44
CA THR A 368 10.55 -9.84 -2.70
C THR A 368 9.11 -10.03 -3.16
N TYR A 369 8.88 -10.16 -4.48
CA TYR A 369 7.56 -10.41 -5.05
C TYR A 369 6.93 -11.70 -4.51
N GLU A 370 7.67 -12.81 -4.51
CA GLU A 370 7.22 -14.09 -4.00
C GLU A 370 6.99 -14.03 -2.48
N GLY A 371 7.91 -13.42 -1.74
CA GLY A 371 7.79 -13.27 -0.29
C GLY A 371 6.56 -12.46 0.13
N ILE A 372 6.24 -11.37 -0.56
CA ILE A 372 5.00 -10.59 -0.31
C ILE A 372 3.77 -11.45 -0.65
N ARG A 373 3.78 -12.19 -1.77
CA ARG A 373 2.67 -13.07 -2.14
C ARG A 373 2.40 -14.13 -1.08
N ASP A 374 3.44 -14.81 -0.64
CA ASP A 374 3.32 -15.89 0.36
C ASP A 374 2.81 -15.34 1.70
N ARG A 375 3.25 -14.14 2.08
CA ARG A 375 2.77 -13.44 3.27
C ARG A 375 1.28 -13.12 3.15
N LEU A 376 0.82 -12.53 2.06
CA LEU A 376 -0.60 -12.24 1.81
C LEU A 376 -1.47 -13.51 1.85
N VAL A 377 -0.99 -14.61 1.30
CA VAL A 377 -1.69 -15.90 1.35
C VAL A 377 -1.80 -16.41 2.78
N ALA A 378 -0.74 -16.30 3.56
CA ALA A 378 -0.72 -16.72 4.97
C ALA A 378 -1.64 -15.84 5.83
N GLU A 379 -1.61 -14.52 5.66
CA GLU A 379 -2.52 -13.59 6.36
C GLU A 379 -4.00 -13.85 6.04
N ALA A 380 -4.31 -14.17 4.78
CA ALA A 380 -5.67 -14.52 4.41
C ALA A 380 -6.19 -15.77 5.11
N ALA A 381 -5.28 -16.66 5.52
CA ALA A 381 -5.61 -17.88 6.25
C ALA A 381 -5.80 -17.68 7.77
N LEU A 382 -5.24 -16.59 8.36
CA LEU A 382 -5.40 -16.29 9.78
C LEU A 382 -6.86 -16.01 10.16
N PHE A 383 -7.65 -15.42 9.25
CA PHE A 383 -9.01 -14.97 9.50
C PHE A 383 -9.98 -15.63 8.50
N PRO A 384 -10.29 -16.91 8.65
CA PRO A 384 -11.10 -17.65 7.67
C PRO A 384 -12.60 -17.28 7.66
N GLY A 385 -13.08 -16.49 8.61
CA GLY A 385 -14.49 -16.08 8.73
C GLY A 385 -14.64 -14.71 9.40
N ALA A 386 -15.88 -14.23 9.52
CA ALA A 386 -16.19 -13.06 10.33
C ALA A 386 -15.77 -13.31 11.79
N VAL A 387 -15.24 -12.26 12.44
CA VAL A 387 -14.91 -12.32 13.87
C VAL A 387 -16.15 -12.79 14.64
N PRO A 388 -16.07 -13.80 15.49
CA PRO A 388 -17.19 -14.19 16.33
C PRO A 388 -17.62 -12.97 17.16
N ALA A 389 -18.90 -12.63 17.11
CA ALA A 389 -19.53 -11.69 18.02
C ALA A 389 -19.58 -12.34 19.41
N GLY A 390 -18.48 -12.32 20.13
CA GLY A 390 -18.30 -12.86 21.46
C GLY A 390 -17.40 -11.93 22.24
N ALA A 391 -17.93 -10.72 22.56
CA ALA A 391 -17.31 -9.89 23.58
C ALA A 391 -17.34 -10.68 24.91
N VAL A 392 -16.18 -10.99 25.44
CA VAL A 392 -16.06 -11.39 26.84
C VAL A 392 -16.50 -10.16 27.63
N MET A 393 -17.57 -10.28 28.42
CA MET A 393 -17.91 -9.31 29.46
C MET A 393 -16.86 -9.46 30.55
N GLY A 394 -15.78 -8.70 30.44
CA GLY A 394 -14.65 -8.60 31.34
C GLY A 394 -14.31 -7.15 31.60
N ASP A 395 -13.17 -6.90 32.17
CA ASP A 395 -12.63 -5.57 32.42
C ASP A 395 -12.52 -4.77 31.10
N PRO A 396 -12.54 -3.42 31.17
CA PRO A 396 -12.41 -2.57 29.99
C PRO A 396 -11.12 -2.87 29.20
N LEU A 397 -11.25 -3.03 27.89
CA LEU A 397 -10.08 -3.13 27.01
C LEU A 397 -9.62 -1.74 26.60
N VAL A 398 -8.35 -1.49 26.77
CA VAL A 398 -7.70 -0.26 26.29
C VAL A 398 -6.56 -0.60 25.35
N HIS A 399 -6.36 0.26 24.36
CA HIS A 399 -5.19 0.24 23.51
C HIS A 399 -4.18 1.28 24.01
N VAL A 400 -2.94 0.85 24.20
CA VAL A 400 -1.82 1.72 24.60
C VAL A 400 -0.85 1.80 23.43
N ALA A 401 -0.57 3.02 22.96
CA ALA A 401 0.41 3.27 21.91
C ALA A 401 1.36 4.41 22.27
N GLY A 402 2.62 4.29 21.81
CA GLY A 402 3.66 5.27 22.07
C GLY A 402 4.99 4.86 21.45
N VAL A 403 6.05 5.56 21.84
CA VAL A 403 7.40 5.33 21.30
C VAL A 403 8.39 5.15 22.44
N VAL A 404 9.29 4.17 22.31
CA VAL A 404 10.43 3.96 23.21
C VAL A 404 11.72 4.28 22.46
N ASN A 405 12.59 5.06 23.06
CA ASN A 405 13.98 5.25 22.64
C ASN A 405 14.87 4.31 23.47
N LEU A 406 15.30 3.20 22.86
CA LEU A 406 16.10 2.18 23.53
C LEU A 406 17.51 2.67 23.84
N THR A 407 18.08 3.54 22.98
CA THR A 407 19.41 4.11 23.16
C THR A 407 19.45 5.06 24.37
N LYS A 408 18.44 5.93 24.49
CA LYS A 408 18.36 6.92 25.58
C LYS A 408 17.63 6.41 26.82
N ARG A 409 17.03 5.22 26.75
CA ARG A 409 16.20 4.65 27.81
C ARG A 409 15.10 5.63 28.25
N SER A 410 14.37 6.17 27.29
CA SER A 410 13.25 7.09 27.49
C SER A 410 12.08 6.67 26.61
N GLY A 411 10.90 7.19 26.89
CA GLY A 411 9.72 6.86 26.07
C GLY A 411 8.59 7.84 26.31
N ASP A 412 7.55 7.67 25.49
CA ASP A 412 6.28 8.39 25.60
C ASP A 412 5.12 7.41 25.44
N ILE A 413 4.06 7.59 26.23
CA ILE A 413 2.76 6.99 26.00
C ILE A 413 1.90 8.07 25.32
N ASP A 414 1.79 7.99 23.99
CA ASP A 414 1.09 9.00 23.20
C ASP A 414 -0.44 8.81 23.27
N TYR A 415 -0.89 7.55 23.38
CA TYR A 415 -2.30 7.20 23.39
C TYR A 415 -2.60 6.12 24.42
N VAL A 416 -3.62 6.38 25.24
CA VAL A 416 -4.38 5.37 25.99
C VAL A 416 -5.83 5.52 25.54
N THR A 417 -6.37 4.50 24.92
CA THR A 417 -7.62 4.59 24.14
C THR A 417 -8.57 3.46 24.52
N PRO A 418 -9.74 3.73 25.10
CA PRO A 418 -10.73 2.70 25.38
C PRO A 418 -11.30 2.17 24.05
N LEU A 419 -11.52 0.87 24.00
CA LEU A 419 -12.03 0.19 22.81
C LEU A 419 -13.54 -0.03 22.93
N PRO A 420 -14.37 0.65 22.10
CA PRO A 420 -15.83 0.65 22.25
C PRO A 420 -16.51 -0.59 21.64
N GLY A 421 -15.78 -1.65 21.38
CA GLY A 421 -16.30 -2.88 20.77
C GLY A 421 -15.42 -4.09 21.02
N PRO A 422 -15.72 -5.22 20.38
CA PRO A 422 -14.95 -6.46 20.59
C PRO A 422 -13.50 -6.27 20.15
N ALA A 423 -12.58 -6.55 21.05
CA ALA A 423 -11.15 -6.59 20.78
C ALA A 423 -10.54 -7.82 21.48
N VAL A 424 -9.32 -8.16 21.12
CA VAL A 424 -8.58 -9.27 21.72
C VAL A 424 -7.34 -8.69 22.37
N PRO A 425 -7.11 -8.97 23.67
CA PRO A 425 -5.88 -8.57 24.32
C PRO A 425 -4.63 -9.05 23.57
N SER A 426 -3.59 -8.25 23.58
CA SER A 426 -2.29 -8.64 23.04
C SER A 426 -1.75 -9.83 23.81
N GLY A 427 -1.08 -10.75 23.10
CA GLY A 427 -0.40 -11.87 23.75
C GLY A 427 0.77 -11.35 24.59
N GLU A 428 1.02 -12.02 25.71
CA GLU A 428 2.18 -11.73 26.55
C GLU A 428 3.42 -12.47 26.03
N PRO A 429 4.44 -11.78 25.50
CA PRO A 429 5.68 -12.41 25.08
C PRO A 429 6.46 -12.91 26.30
N ALA A 430 7.05 -14.10 26.19
CA ALA A 430 7.79 -14.73 27.28
C ALA A 430 9.10 -14.01 27.62
N ASP A 431 9.71 -13.35 26.63
CA ASP A 431 11.02 -12.71 26.75
C ASP A 431 10.98 -11.31 26.07
N THR A 432 10.72 -10.29 26.88
CA THR A 432 10.68 -8.90 26.45
C THR A 432 11.17 -8.00 27.58
N PRO A 433 11.96 -6.95 27.27
CA PRO A 433 12.36 -5.97 28.28
C PRO A 433 11.28 -4.91 28.54
N LEU A 434 10.19 -4.92 27.76
CA LEU A 434 9.17 -3.87 27.77
C LEU A 434 7.90 -4.31 28.51
N GLU A 435 7.44 -3.45 29.43
CA GLU A 435 6.29 -3.73 30.28
C GLU A 435 5.42 -2.47 30.41
N ILE A 436 4.10 -2.65 30.38
CA ILE A 436 3.12 -1.65 30.80
C ILE A 436 2.65 -2.04 32.20
N ARG A 437 2.61 -1.07 33.11
CA ARG A 437 2.08 -1.23 34.46
C ARG A 437 0.90 -0.29 34.63
N ALA A 438 -0.29 -0.83 34.88
CA ALA A 438 -1.47 -0.07 35.25
C ALA A 438 -1.61 -0.03 36.79
N LEU A 439 -1.84 1.15 37.35
CA LEU A 439 -2.10 1.36 38.77
C LEU A 439 -3.57 1.71 38.95
N ASP A 440 -4.24 1.05 39.87
CA ASP A 440 -5.62 1.34 40.21
C ASP A 440 -5.75 2.32 41.39
N ALA A 441 -6.99 2.73 41.70
CA ALA A 441 -7.27 3.68 42.79
C ALA A 441 -7.02 3.08 44.18
N ASP A 442 -6.94 1.75 44.30
CA ASP A 442 -6.66 1.05 45.55
C ASP A 442 -5.16 0.88 45.77
N GLY A 443 -4.34 1.27 44.77
CA GLY A 443 -2.88 1.16 44.77
C GLY A 443 -2.37 -0.23 44.37
N GLU A 444 -3.24 -1.07 43.83
CA GLU A 444 -2.82 -2.34 43.22
C GLU A 444 -2.19 -2.10 41.84
N THR A 445 -1.30 -3.00 41.49
CA THR A 445 -0.51 -2.90 40.26
C THR A 445 -0.79 -4.09 39.35
N HIS A 446 -1.12 -3.81 38.10
CA HIS A 446 -1.36 -4.79 37.06
C HIS A 446 -0.27 -4.67 35.99
N GLU A 447 0.48 -5.75 35.75
CA GLU A 447 1.66 -5.75 34.89
C GLU A 447 1.38 -6.54 33.61
N TYR A 448 1.76 -5.94 32.45
CA TYR A 448 1.55 -6.51 31.12
C TYR A 448 2.87 -6.48 30.35
N ARG A 449 3.37 -7.65 29.97
CA ARG A 449 4.53 -7.76 29.10
C ARG A 449 4.08 -7.51 27.67
N ILE A 450 4.77 -6.63 26.97
CA ILE A 450 4.42 -6.25 25.59
C ILE A 450 5.57 -6.53 24.63
N GLU A 451 5.22 -6.84 23.38
CA GLU A 451 6.18 -7.09 22.33
C GLU A 451 6.96 -5.82 22.00
N LEU A 452 8.28 -5.95 21.88
CA LEU A 452 9.14 -4.89 21.39
C LEU A 452 9.08 -4.89 19.85
N LYS A 453 8.58 -3.80 19.24
CA LYS A 453 8.49 -3.62 17.79
C LYS A 453 9.52 -2.57 17.35
N PRO A 454 10.80 -2.96 17.07
CA PRO A 454 11.86 -2.02 16.78
C PRO A 454 11.68 -1.37 15.40
N ASP A 455 12.08 -0.10 15.29
CA ASP A 455 12.28 0.58 14.02
C ASP A 455 13.58 0.08 13.38
N LEU A 456 13.44 -0.69 12.30
CA LEU A 456 14.57 -1.28 11.58
C LEU A 456 15.02 -0.43 10.38
N CYS A 457 14.33 0.70 10.10
CA CYS A 457 14.67 1.60 8.99
C CYS A 457 15.66 2.72 9.41
N ARG A 458 16.22 2.66 10.62
CA ARG A 458 17.15 3.67 11.14
C ARG A 458 18.51 3.63 10.44
N LEU A 459 19.19 4.78 10.37
CA LEU A 459 20.59 4.84 9.99
C LEU A 459 21.51 4.39 11.16
N PRO A 460 22.75 3.96 10.89
CA PRO A 460 23.66 3.44 11.92
C PRO A 460 23.99 4.42 13.06
N ASP A 461 23.84 5.73 12.84
CA ASP A 461 24.11 6.81 13.80
C ASP A 461 22.84 7.36 14.48
N GLU A 462 21.68 6.84 14.16
CA GLU A 462 20.42 7.21 14.81
C GLU A 462 20.13 6.36 16.03
N ASP A 463 19.37 6.95 16.98
CA ASP A 463 18.90 6.24 18.16
C ASP A 463 18.04 5.03 17.75
N GLU A 464 18.18 3.96 18.50
CA GLU A 464 17.30 2.81 18.38
C GLU A 464 15.95 3.12 19.03
N THR A 465 14.87 3.01 18.25
CA THR A 465 13.51 3.25 18.71
C THR A 465 12.61 2.05 18.49
N ALA A 466 11.50 1.98 19.22
CA ALA A 466 10.50 0.92 19.06
C ALA A 466 9.10 1.48 19.30
N LEU A 467 8.11 0.90 18.61
CA LEU A 467 6.70 1.19 18.83
C LEU A 467 6.18 0.42 20.05
N VAL A 468 5.45 1.10 20.91
CA VAL A 468 4.53 0.55 21.89
C VAL A 468 3.18 0.40 21.21
N ASP A 469 2.64 -0.81 21.18
CA ASP A 469 1.35 -1.11 20.53
C ASP A 469 0.75 -2.36 21.18
N ALA A 470 -0.14 -2.16 22.16
CA ALA A 470 -0.72 -3.22 22.94
C ALA A 470 -2.19 -2.97 23.29
N VAL A 471 -3.00 -4.01 23.21
CA VAL A 471 -4.36 -4.06 23.75
C VAL A 471 -4.30 -4.83 25.07
N ILE A 472 -4.72 -4.19 26.17
CA ILE A 472 -4.70 -4.77 27.52
C ILE A 472 -6.06 -4.62 28.19
N ASP A 473 -6.38 -5.54 29.09
CA ASP A 473 -7.55 -5.48 29.98
C ASP A 473 -7.14 -4.81 31.29
N VAL A 474 -7.84 -3.77 31.69
CA VAL A 474 -7.49 -3.00 32.88
C VAL A 474 -8.69 -2.82 33.80
N PRO A 475 -8.49 -2.73 35.15
CA PRO A 475 -9.56 -2.39 36.07
C PRO A 475 -10.23 -1.04 35.71
N GLU A 476 -11.55 -0.94 35.88
CA GLU A 476 -12.31 0.29 35.62
C GLU A 476 -11.80 1.50 36.44
N ASN A 477 -11.23 1.24 37.64
CA ASN A 477 -10.70 2.25 38.53
C ASN A 477 -9.19 2.55 38.30
N THR A 478 -8.62 2.18 37.15
CA THR A 478 -7.23 2.51 36.79
C THR A 478 -7.01 4.01 36.77
N THR A 479 -5.95 4.47 37.43
CA THR A 479 -5.61 5.90 37.60
C THR A 479 -4.38 6.33 36.81
N SER A 480 -3.47 5.40 36.49
CA SER A 480 -2.28 5.75 35.71
C SER A 480 -1.69 4.53 35.00
N PHE A 481 -0.86 4.80 34.00
CA PHE A 481 -0.03 3.83 33.31
C PHE A 481 1.43 4.24 33.41
N GLU A 482 2.30 3.25 33.60
CA GLU A 482 3.74 3.41 33.53
C GLU A 482 4.28 2.51 32.43
N LEU A 483 5.24 3.02 31.65
CA LEU A 483 6.00 2.24 30.69
C LEU A 483 7.37 1.96 31.28
N LEU A 484 7.75 0.70 31.33
CA LEU A 484 9.01 0.25 31.91
C LEU A 484 9.87 -0.44 30.85
N LEU A 485 11.17 -0.18 30.90
CA LEU A 485 12.21 -0.85 30.12
C LEU A 485 13.20 -1.50 31.08
N ASP A 486 13.34 -2.83 31.04
CA ASP A 486 14.12 -3.63 32.01
C ASP A 486 13.76 -3.31 33.47
N GLY A 487 12.48 -3.08 33.77
CA GLY A 487 11.96 -2.75 35.10
C GLY A 487 12.17 -1.29 35.53
N GLU A 488 12.81 -0.44 34.70
CA GLU A 488 12.97 0.99 34.97
C GLU A 488 11.85 1.79 34.28
N ARG A 489 11.16 2.66 35.04
CA ARG A 489 10.13 3.54 34.49
C ARG A 489 10.74 4.55 33.54
N ILE A 490 10.27 4.57 32.29
CA ILE A 490 10.73 5.47 31.22
C ILE A 490 9.66 6.46 30.74
N ALA A 491 8.38 6.18 30.99
CA ALA A 491 7.26 7.06 30.67
C ALA A 491 6.08 6.83 31.60
N GLY A 492 5.09 7.71 31.57
CA GLY A 492 3.85 7.56 32.32
C GLY A 492 2.70 8.34 31.68
N PHE A 493 1.48 7.87 31.95
CA PHE A 493 0.24 8.50 31.53
C PHE A 493 -0.73 8.52 32.72
N GLU A 494 -1.25 9.71 33.04
CA GLU A 494 -2.24 9.87 34.10
C GLU A 494 -3.65 9.82 33.51
N VAL A 495 -4.49 8.95 34.04
CA VAL A 495 -5.89 8.83 33.63
C VAL A 495 -6.68 10.02 34.19
N GLY A 496 -7.47 10.67 33.35
CA GLY A 496 -8.38 11.73 33.82
C GLY A 496 -9.43 11.21 34.79
N ALA A 497 -9.87 12.03 35.72
CA ALA A 497 -10.79 11.61 36.76
C ALA A 497 -12.14 11.09 36.25
N ASP A 498 -12.64 11.62 35.14
CA ASP A 498 -13.91 11.26 34.50
C ASP A 498 -13.86 11.65 33.01
N PRO A 499 -14.34 10.85 32.07
CA PRO A 499 -14.47 11.26 30.68
C PRO A 499 -15.40 12.46 30.48
N GLY A 500 -16.23 12.76 31.46
CA GLY A 500 -17.23 13.81 31.43
C GLY A 500 -18.51 13.37 30.67
N PRO A 501 -19.52 14.24 30.62
CA PRO A 501 -20.76 13.93 29.93
C PRO A 501 -20.56 13.83 28.41
N ALA A 502 -21.44 13.07 27.75
CA ALA A 502 -21.45 12.94 26.30
C ALA A 502 -21.51 14.31 25.59
N PRO A 503 -20.82 14.48 24.47
CA PRO A 503 -20.91 15.68 23.65
C PRO A 503 -22.35 16.02 23.29
N LYS A 504 -22.66 17.31 23.12
CA LYS A 504 -24.01 17.79 22.73
C LYS A 504 -23.95 18.51 21.39
N ASN A 505 -25.12 18.65 20.76
CA ASN A 505 -25.25 19.40 19.52
C ASN A 505 -24.26 18.96 18.43
N LEU A 506 -23.97 17.65 18.39
CA LEU A 506 -23.11 17.07 17.36
C LEU A 506 -23.77 17.25 15.99
N GLY A 507 -23.08 17.88 15.06
CA GLY A 507 -23.61 18.13 13.72
C GLY A 507 -22.54 18.46 12.69
N LEU A 508 -22.82 18.09 11.45
CA LEU A 508 -22.02 18.41 10.28
C LEU A 508 -22.41 19.81 9.77
N LYS A 509 -21.42 20.66 9.59
CA LYS A 509 -21.55 21.98 8.95
C LYS A 509 -20.86 21.91 7.58
N THR A 510 -21.61 22.25 6.53
CA THR A 510 -21.08 22.34 5.18
C THR A 510 -20.99 23.82 4.81
N GLU A 511 -19.78 24.35 4.61
CA GLU A 511 -19.62 25.71 4.10
C GLU A 511 -19.79 25.70 2.58
N GLY A 512 -20.83 26.36 2.06
CA GLY A 512 -21.01 26.53 0.62
C GLY A 512 -22.44 26.60 0.08
N ALA A 513 -23.46 26.22 0.86
CA ALA A 513 -24.85 26.21 0.35
C ALA A 513 -25.55 27.60 0.29
N ALA A 514 -24.87 28.69 0.61
CA ALA A 514 -25.53 29.99 0.77
C ALA A 514 -24.79 31.20 0.16
N ARG A 515 -24.15 31.11 -0.99
CA ARG A 515 -23.86 32.28 -1.85
C ARG A 515 -23.36 31.84 -3.23
N GLY A 516 -24.14 32.15 -4.28
CA GLY A 516 -23.69 31.99 -5.68
C GLY A 516 -22.50 32.89 -6.00
N VAL A 517 -21.32 32.32 -5.91
CA VAL A 517 -20.07 32.84 -6.43
C VAL A 517 -19.35 31.67 -7.11
N GLU A 518 -19.12 31.80 -8.41
CA GLU A 518 -18.40 30.87 -9.27
C GLU A 518 -16.88 30.91 -9.00
N ASP A 519 -16.42 30.57 -7.82
CA ASP A 519 -15.05 30.20 -7.46
C ASP A 519 -15.18 29.40 -6.15
N ALA A 520 -15.75 28.19 -6.24
CA ALA A 520 -15.85 27.28 -5.11
C ALA A 520 -14.50 26.57 -4.94
N ASP A 521 -13.74 27.03 -3.96
CA ASP A 521 -12.88 26.16 -3.14
C ASP A 521 -13.81 25.05 -2.62
N ASP A 522 -13.51 23.77 -2.91
CA ASP A 522 -14.37 22.61 -2.63
C ASP A 522 -14.80 22.63 -1.17
N GLY A 523 -16.12 22.81 -0.93
CA GLY A 523 -16.69 23.19 0.36
C GLY A 523 -16.23 22.26 1.48
N ALA A 524 -15.36 22.75 2.35
CA ALA A 524 -14.88 22.01 3.51
C ALA A 524 -16.04 21.64 4.43
N TRP A 525 -16.04 20.40 4.92
CA TRP A 525 -16.97 19.94 5.94
C TRP A 525 -16.33 20.09 7.32
N THR A 526 -17.10 20.60 8.29
CA THR A 526 -16.68 20.64 9.68
C THR A 526 -17.67 19.88 10.53
N LEU A 527 -17.24 18.81 11.19
CA LEU A 527 -18.02 18.16 12.23
C LEU A 527 -17.72 18.85 13.56
N ALA A 528 -18.75 19.40 14.20
CA ALA A 528 -18.60 20.16 15.44
C ALA A 528 -19.58 19.68 16.51
N TRP A 529 -19.23 19.88 17.77
CA TRP A 529 -20.03 19.55 18.93
C TRP A 529 -19.75 20.51 20.08
N ASP A 530 -20.70 20.58 21.04
CA ASP A 530 -20.50 21.30 22.28
C ASP A 530 -19.89 20.38 23.33
N ASP A 531 -18.82 20.85 23.96
CA ASP A 531 -18.24 20.21 25.14
C ASP A 531 -19.02 20.65 26.39
N PRO A 532 -19.83 19.76 27.01
CA PRO A 532 -20.62 20.15 28.18
C PRO A 532 -19.77 20.50 29.43
N ALA A 533 -18.50 20.10 29.46
CA ALA A 533 -17.61 20.43 30.58
C ALA A 533 -17.02 21.85 30.53
N GLY A 534 -17.28 22.59 29.43
CA GLY A 534 -16.86 24.00 29.30
C GLY A 534 -15.36 24.21 29.11
N ALA A 535 -14.95 25.49 28.97
CA ALA A 535 -13.58 25.90 28.67
C ALA A 535 -12.66 25.97 29.91
N GLU A 536 -13.16 25.80 31.11
CA GLU A 536 -12.37 25.83 32.35
C GLU A 536 -11.89 24.41 32.70
N ARG A 537 -10.80 23.96 32.04
CA ARG A 537 -10.19 22.66 32.30
C ARG A 537 -9.07 22.81 33.33
N GLY A 538 -9.22 22.15 34.46
CA GLY A 538 -8.12 22.00 35.44
C GLY A 538 -7.06 21.00 34.93
N ILE A 539 -5.96 20.84 35.66
CA ILE A 539 -4.83 19.95 35.31
C ILE A 539 -5.31 18.49 35.09
N ALA A 540 -6.32 18.05 35.85
CA ALA A 540 -6.91 16.72 35.71
C ALA A 540 -7.59 16.48 34.33
N ASP A 541 -8.05 17.52 33.65
CA ASP A 541 -8.69 17.43 32.35
C ASP A 541 -7.70 17.40 31.16
N GLN A 542 -6.40 17.53 31.40
CA GLN A 542 -5.39 17.55 30.32
C GLN A 542 -5.34 16.24 29.55
N ASN A 543 -5.68 15.09 30.16
CA ASN A 543 -5.69 13.78 29.54
C ASN A 543 -7.03 13.43 28.90
N ARG A 544 -8.03 14.28 28.98
CA ARG A 544 -9.29 14.14 28.29
C ARG A 544 -9.14 14.47 26.80
N SER A 545 -9.68 13.63 25.95
CA SER A 545 -9.62 13.80 24.49
C SER A 545 -10.89 13.28 23.81
N TYR A 546 -10.99 13.53 22.50
CA TYR A 546 -12.07 13.02 21.67
C TYR A 546 -11.55 11.97 20.69
N ILE A 547 -12.39 10.96 20.48
CA ILE A 547 -12.30 10.02 19.38
C ILE A 547 -13.50 10.32 18.48
N VAL A 548 -13.26 10.49 17.18
CA VAL A 548 -14.32 10.74 16.20
C VAL A 548 -14.33 9.60 15.21
N GLN A 549 -15.52 9.06 14.95
CA GLN A 549 -15.69 7.96 14.02
C GLN A 549 -16.88 8.21 13.09
N ALA A 550 -16.82 7.63 11.89
CA ALA A 550 -17.91 7.62 10.92
C ALA A 550 -18.32 6.19 10.56
N SER A 551 -19.58 6.03 10.20
CA SER A 551 -20.15 4.80 9.68
C SER A 551 -20.95 5.13 8.43
N THR A 552 -20.72 4.39 7.36
CA THR A 552 -21.48 4.49 6.09
C THR A 552 -22.49 3.35 5.92
N ASP A 553 -22.63 2.49 6.92
CA ASP A 553 -23.50 1.30 6.93
C ASP A 553 -24.52 1.29 8.09
N GLY A 554 -24.93 2.49 8.53
CA GLY A 554 -25.95 2.67 9.58
C GLY A 554 -25.47 2.30 10.99
N GLY A 555 -24.16 2.36 11.26
CA GLY A 555 -23.58 2.06 12.57
C GLY A 555 -23.15 0.60 12.77
N THR A 556 -23.12 -0.20 11.69
CA THR A 556 -22.66 -1.59 11.76
C THR A 556 -21.14 -1.67 11.90
N THR A 557 -20.42 -0.86 11.10
CA THR A 557 -18.96 -0.70 11.21
C THR A 557 -18.60 0.78 11.37
N TRP A 558 -17.52 1.02 12.07
CA TRP A 558 -17.03 2.37 12.39
C TRP A 558 -15.60 2.54 11.94
N THR A 559 -15.31 3.66 11.30
CA THR A 559 -13.99 4.10 10.88
C THR A 559 -13.57 5.35 11.61
N THR A 560 -12.36 5.38 12.14
CA THR A 560 -11.82 6.49 12.92
C THR A 560 -11.39 7.64 12.02
N LEU A 561 -11.85 8.85 12.37
CA LEU A 561 -11.52 10.12 11.71
C LEU A 561 -10.61 11.00 12.57
N ALA A 562 -10.61 10.78 13.88
CA ALA A 562 -9.68 11.43 14.79
C ALA A 562 -9.50 10.58 16.05
N VAL A 563 -8.29 10.60 16.61
CA VAL A 563 -7.94 10.03 17.93
C VAL A 563 -7.14 11.06 18.70
N GLY A 564 -7.35 11.18 20.00
CA GLY A 564 -6.62 12.13 20.85
C GLY A 564 -6.93 13.61 20.56
N ALA A 565 -8.00 13.93 19.82
CA ALA A 565 -8.35 15.30 19.47
C ALA A 565 -8.69 16.11 20.73
N LYS A 566 -8.21 17.36 20.79
CA LYS A 566 -8.41 18.28 21.92
C LYS A 566 -9.45 19.37 21.61
N ARG A 567 -9.78 19.58 20.35
CA ARG A 567 -10.79 20.56 19.92
C ARG A 567 -12.15 19.87 19.75
N SER A 568 -13.22 20.62 19.97
CA SER A 568 -14.60 20.14 19.79
C SER A 568 -15.10 20.33 18.35
N ALA A 569 -14.21 20.26 17.40
CA ALA A 569 -14.48 20.25 15.98
C ALA A 569 -13.31 19.60 15.21
N ILE A 570 -13.64 18.96 14.08
CA ILE A 570 -12.67 18.46 13.09
C ILE A 570 -13.10 18.86 11.69
N ASP A 571 -12.12 19.12 10.84
CA ASP A 571 -12.34 19.37 9.42
C ASP A 571 -12.24 18.06 8.64
N LEU A 572 -13.25 17.79 7.82
CA LEU A 572 -13.39 16.58 7.01
C LEU A 572 -13.21 16.91 5.54
N ASP A 573 -12.60 16.01 4.80
CA ASP A 573 -12.55 16.06 3.34
C ASP A 573 -13.82 15.36 2.79
N PRO A 574 -14.70 16.07 2.05
CA PRO A 574 -15.88 15.45 1.46
C PRO A 574 -15.55 14.28 0.54
N SER A 575 -14.38 14.28 -0.11
CA SER A 575 -13.95 13.21 -1.00
C SER A 575 -13.74 11.87 -0.28
N ASP A 576 -13.49 11.88 1.03
CA ASP A 576 -13.40 10.68 1.86
C ASP A 576 -14.72 9.90 1.94
N PHE A 577 -15.84 10.54 1.57
CA PHE A 577 -17.21 9.99 1.61
C PHE A 577 -17.88 9.92 0.23
N ALA A 578 -17.13 10.12 -0.87
CA ALA A 578 -17.69 10.23 -2.23
C ALA A 578 -18.51 9.01 -2.69
N ASP A 579 -18.21 7.83 -2.17
CA ASP A 579 -18.90 6.57 -2.50
C ASP A 579 -20.07 6.25 -1.54
N ALA A 580 -20.38 7.12 -0.55
CA ALA A 580 -21.39 6.88 0.46
C ALA A 580 -22.69 7.66 0.15
N GLU A 581 -23.83 7.02 0.27
CA GLU A 581 -25.15 7.68 0.17
C GLU A 581 -25.55 8.39 1.48
N GLN A 582 -25.06 7.88 2.60
CA GLN A 582 -25.30 8.41 3.94
C GLN A 582 -24.11 8.15 4.85
N VAL A 583 -23.97 8.97 5.88
CA VAL A 583 -22.95 8.81 6.90
C VAL A 583 -23.52 9.10 8.28
N ARG A 584 -23.15 8.32 9.26
CA ARG A 584 -23.40 8.56 10.68
C ARG A 584 -22.10 8.87 11.37
N PHE A 585 -22.06 9.90 12.20
CA PHE A 585 -20.88 10.24 13.01
C PHE A 585 -21.13 9.89 14.47
N ARG A 586 -20.07 9.49 15.16
CA ARG A 586 -20.07 9.45 16.62
C ARG A 586 -18.81 10.10 17.17
N VAL A 587 -18.97 10.71 18.33
CA VAL A 587 -17.89 11.34 19.10
C VAL A 587 -17.88 10.73 20.50
N LEU A 588 -16.74 10.16 20.87
CA LEU A 588 -16.47 9.66 22.19
C LEU A 588 -15.61 10.68 22.92
N THR A 589 -16.00 11.06 24.14
CA THR A 589 -15.14 11.79 25.06
C THR A 589 -14.49 10.78 26.00
N THR A 590 -13.17 10.77 26.11
CA THR A 590 -12.45 9.76 26.89
C THR A 590 -11.44 10.40 27.85
N ASN A 591 -11.19 9.70 28.97
CA ASN A 591 -10.12 9.98 29.92
C ASN A 591 -8.92 9.01 29.77
N GLY A 592 -8.96 8.11 28.76
CA GLY A 592 -8.00 7.06 28.52
C GLY A 592 -8.54 5.65 28.79
N VAL A 593 -9.34 5.45 29.84
CA VAL A 593 -9.86 4.14 30.23
C VAL A 593 -11.36 4.00 29.97
N SER A 594 -12.11 5.05 30.27
CA SER A 594 -13.56 5.12 30.09
C SER A 594 -13.96 6.19 29.06
N TYR A 595 -15.20 6.12 28.60
CA TYR A 595 -15.72 7.09 27.63
C TYR A 595 -17.21 7.32 27.81
N SER A 596 -17.66 8.47 27.30
CA SER A 596 -19.06 8.78 27.01
C SER A 596 -19.21 9.13 25.53
N GLU A 597 -20.35 8.81 24.91
CA GLU A 597 -20.51 8.99 23.46
C GLU A 597 -21.79 9.75 23.10
N ALA A 598 -21.74 10.41 21.95
CA ALA A 598 -22.89 10.92 21.22
C ALA A 598 -22.76 10.57 19.74
N SER A 599 -23.90 10.31 19.10
CA SER A 599 -23.97 10.00 17.67
C SER A 599 -24.99 10.93 16.97
N THR A 600 -24.76 11.18 15.69
CA THR A 600 -25.77 11.80 14.81
C THR A 600 -26.81 10.77 14.38
N ASP A 601 -27.93 11.25 13.83
CA ASP A 601 -28.71 10.46 12.88
C ASP A 601 -27.93 10.26 11.58
N ASP A 602 -28.44 9.41 10.68
CA ASP A 602 -27.85 9.26 9.36
C ASP A 602 -27.96 10.57 8.57
N VAL A 603 -26.83 11.13 8.19
CA VAL A 603 -26.75 12.32 7.35
C VAL A 603 -26.72 11.85 5.90
N VAL A 604 -27.75 12.22 5.13
CA VAL A 604 -27.82 11.93 3.70
C VAL A 604 -26.85 12.84 2.96
N LEU A 605 -25.96 12.25 2.17
CA LEU A 605 -25.01 12.98 1.35
C LEU A 605 -25.67 13.24 -0.01
N GLU A 606 -25.85 14.50 -0.37
CA GLU A 606 -26.27 14.86 -1.73
C GLU A 606 -25.09 14.52 -2.67
N ALA A 607 -25.38 13.81 -3.77
CA ALA A 607 -24.35 13.47 -4.75
C ALA A 607 -23.69 14.76 -5.27
N VAL A 608 -22.40 14.91 -5.02
CA VAL A 608 -21.57 16.03 -5.51
C VAL A 608 -21.26 15.85 -6.99
#